data_a8d697658df81f15760f00289b76f88d
#
_entry.id   a8d697658df81f15760f00289b76f88d
#
_cell.length_a   1.000
_cell.length_b   1.000
_cell.length_c   1.000
_cell.angle_alpha   90.00
_cell.angle_beta   90.00
_cell.angle_gamma   90.00
#
_symmetry.space_group_name_H-M   'P 1'
#
loop_
_entity.id
_entity.type
_entity.pdbx_description
1 polymer ?
#
loop_
_entity_poly.entity_id
_entity_poly.type
_entity_poly.pdbx_seq_one_letter_code
_entity_poly.pdbx_strand_id
1 'polypeptide(L)'
;MFKEQNDKEREYFNQDFTPVNELLKRIRISLVSGVKLNIDDLDFTGIVEFERSQTLVYLTLFQSGRKSIRYGSKRATFAETLNRDIEMLRKNKQFSDFFANDENKCRIMLEFVIDRKKISPKELNSERFDNGRFEIGINGLELRKDGISYYYMPTDAITLSHMGLRAVLQTLVKRTPIGKMTNKISERLEILSQSPDYEYYLFRSRAFVTYKDKCIPLYRGNVRYTEFDYDTLYNQIINSVDWCLDNMYDDGRFLYYYDCCDDTYKDHEHPNRPVDNLYYNDLRHCGGIIALLRAYQLTADEKYITAVKKALDWSVSVSKPHDTQWGTAYFAYYNNKGKLGGTGVLLVAMMQYYLITGDDSYMEYIKGYTRHVMSRVYENGELLGYYIHPAFQDGQPLINMNDEERKATFSFYYPGEALLGLGLYANNFDDELAKEASRVGEKALDWIIEERPKIYSDLFTALPSDAWLMQAIEEWTKDEHFRKENYINFVFTDANTMMEKTYKHDDSPYIDYDGGYYYEYGDHYYPDGARSEGLVAALYLARFLGRKELAEKLLNACKNVAMCQFHLYNSEESSYSHKNPERSARSIRFKATRQWVRVDSIQHVSCFFARLFMAENSFPKKND
;
A
#
# COMPACT_ATOMS: atom_id res chain seq x y z
N MET A 1 -22.95 -6.94 -16.40
CA MET A 1 -21.75 -7.13 -17.26
C MET A 1 -20.53 -7.54 -16.42
N PHE A 2 -20.11 -6.77 -15.42
CA PHE A 2 -18.95 -7.14 -14.59
C PHE A 2 -19.15 -8.42 -13.77
N LYS A 3 -20.33 -8.61 -13.16
CA LYS A 3 -20.62 -9.78 -12.34
C LYS A 3 -20.34 -11.10 -13.08
N GLU A 4 -20.92 -11.30 -14.26
CA GLU A 4 -20.75 -12.54 -15.03
C GLU A 4 -19.29 -12.78 -15.45
N GLN A 5 -18.56 -11.70 -15.80
CA GLN A 5 -17.12 -11.78 -16.11
C GLN A 5 -16.32 -12.17 -14.86
N ASN A 6 -16.62 -11.56 -13.73
CA ASN A 6 -15.91 -11.82 -12.48
C ASN A 6 -16.23 -13.20 -11.93
N ASP A 7 -17.46 -13.69 -12.07
CA ASP A 7 -17.83 -15.04 -11.65
C ASP A 7 -17.06 -16.09 -12.45
N LYS A 8 -16.94 -15.94 -13.78
CA LYS A 8 -16.07 -16.78 -14.63
C LYS A 8 -14.60 -16.70 -14.22
N GLU A 9 -14.12 -15.50 -13.88
CA GLU A 9 -12.74 -15.30 -13.44
C GLU A 9 -12.49 -15.97 -12.09
N ARG A 10 -13.43 -15.85 -11.13
CA ARG A 10 -13.34 -16.56 -9.84
C ARG A 10 -13.40 -18.08 -10.01
N GLU A 11 -14.28 -18.56 -10.86
CA GLU A 11 -14.40 -19.99 -11.19
C GLU A 11 -13.06 -20.51 -11.77
N TYR A 12 -12.45 -19.76 -12.69
CA TYR A 12 -11.14 -20.11 -13.22
C TYR A 12 -10.08 -20.24 -12.12
N PHE A 13 -10.00 -19.31 -11.18
CA PHE A 13 -8.99 -19.35 -10.11
C PHE A 13 -9.30 -20.37 -8.99
N ASN A 14 -10.48 -20.96 -8.98
CA ASN A 14 -10.86 -22.01 -8.03
C ASN A 14 -10.71 -23.42 -8.60
N GLN A 15 -10.19 -23.56 -9.84
CA GLN A 15 -9.93 -24.86 -10.46
C GLN A 15 -8.73 -25.57 -9.84
N ASP A 16 -8.64 -26.88 -10.14
CA ASP A 16 -7.44 -27.67 -9.84
C ASP A 16 -6.34 -27.40 -10.88
N PHE A 17 -5.23 -26.82 -10.45
CA PHE A 17 -4.06 -26.53 -11.28
C PHE A 17 -2.99 -27.65 -11.22
N THR A 18 -3.31 -28.85 -10.75
CA THR A 18 -2.40 -30.01 -10.73
C THR A 18 -1.75 -30.27 -12.12
N PRO A 19 -2.46 -30.19 -13.26
CA PRO A 19 -1.84 -30.37 -14.58
C PRO A 19 -0.78 -29.30 -14.89
N VAL A 20 -0.99 -28.04 -14.48
CA VAL A 20 -0.01 -26.95 -14.67
C VAL A 20 1.18 -27.13 -13.72
N ASN A 21 0.94 -27.60 -12.49
CA ASN A 21 2.02 -27.90 -11.56
C ASN A 21 2.94 -28.99 -12.12
N GLU A 22 2.37 -30.06 -12.65
CA GLU A 22 3.13 -31.14 -13.30
C GLU A 22 3.85 -30.62 -14.55
N LEU A 23 3.21 -29.80 -15.37
CA LEU A 23 3.84 -29.15 -16.52
C LEU A 23 5.09 -28.36 -16.11
N LEU A 24 5.00 -27.52 -15.09
CA LEU A 24 6.12 -26.70 -14.63
C LEU A 24 7.27 -27.54 -14.07
N LYS A 25 6.98 -28.66 -13.42
CA LYS A 25 8.00 -29.65 -13.02
C LYS A 25 8.72 -30.25 -14.23
N ARG A 26 7.98 -30.67 -15.27
CA ARG A 26 8.56 -31.20 -16.51
C ARG A 26 9.34 -30.15 -17.28
N ILE A 27 8.88 -28.88 -17.30
CA ILE A 27 9.64 -27.77 -17.86
C ILE A 27 10.98 -27.60 -17.14
N ARG A 28 11.00 -27.67 -15.80
CA ARG A 28 12.23 -27.61 -15.00
C ARG A 28 13.20 -28.75 -15.38
N ILE A 29 12.71 -29.98 -15.44
CA ILE A 29 13.51 -31.13 -15.86
C ILE A 29 14.07 -30.93 -17.26
N SER A 30 13.24 -30.48 -18.21
CA SER A 30 13.65 -30.21 -19.60
C SER A 30 14.68 -29.08 -19.71
N LEU A 31 14.52 -28.00 -18.91
CA LEU A 31 15.50 -26.91 -18.82
C LEU A 31 16.86 -27.41 -18.32
N VAL A 32 16.89 -28.23 -17.27
CA VAL A 32 18.13 -28.74 -16.67
C VAL A 32 18.77 -29.83 -17.54
N SER A 33 18.03 -30.86 -17.90
CA SER A 33 18.57 -32.04 -18.62
C SER A 33 18.74 -31.83 -20.12
N GLY A 34 17.98 -30.93 -20.75
CA GLY A 34 17.89 -30.76 -22.19
C GLY A 34 17.04 -31.82 -22.90
N VAL A 35 16.38 -32.69 -22.16
CA VAL A 35 15.43 -33.66 -22.73
C VAL A 35 14.20 -32.90 -23.27
N LYS A 36 13.72 -33.32 -24.42
CA LYS A 36 12.52 -32.72 -25.03
C LYS A 36 11.30 -32.91 -24.11
N LEU A 37 10.58 -31.82 -23.90
CA LEU A 37 9.35 -31.82 -23.09
C LEU A 37 8.26 -32.64 -23.80
N ASN A 38 7.65 -33.59 -23.09
CA ASN A 38 6.42 -34.28 -23.47
C ASN A 38 5.30 -33.90 -22.49
N ILE A 39 4.11 -33.58 -23.03
CA ILE A 39 2.92 -33.17 -22.30
C ILE A 39 1.64 -33.87 -22.79
N ASP A 40 1.78 -34.93 -23.62
CA ASP A 40 0.65 -35.58 -24.29
C ASP A 40 -0.34 -36.27 -23.31
N ASP A 41 0.12 -36.58 -22.11
CA ASP A 41 -0.65 -37.20 -21.02
C ASP A 41 -1.26 -36.18 -20.04
N LEU A 42 -1.04 -34.88 -20.24
CA LEU A 42 -1.58 -33.83 -19.38
C LEU A 42 -2.86 -33.25 -19.98
N ASP A 43 -3.91 -33.17 -19.14
CA ASP A 43 -5.19 -32.54 -19.52
C ASP A 43 -5.23 -31.09 -19.03
N PHE A 44 -5.29 -30.17 -19.97
CA PHE A 44 -5.38 -28.71 -19.72
C PHE A 44 -6.77 -28.14 -20.00
N THR A 45 -7.79 -28.98 -20.18
CA THR A 45 -9.16 -28.54 -20.47
C THR A 45 -9.66 -27.55 -19.43
N GLY A 46 -10.12 -26.38 -19.91
CA GLY A 46 -10.57 -25.28 -19.06
C GLY A 46 -9.48 -24.47 -18.38
N ILE A 47 -8.20 -24.89 -18.44
CA ILE A 47 -7.06 -24.21 -17.80
C ILE A 47 -6.25 -23.44 -18.84
N VAL A 48 -5.87 -24.09 -19.95
CA VAL A 48 -5.07 -23.51 -21.02
C VAL A 48 -5.89 -23.47 -22.31
N GLU A 49 -6.24 -22.26 -22.71
CA GLU A 49 -6.84 -22.00 -24.01
C GLU A 49 -5.72 -21.73 -25.02
N PHE A 50 -5.41 -22.67 -25.90
CA PHE A 50 -4.36 -22.55 -26.88
C PHE A 50 -4.94 -22.51 -28.31
N GLU A 51 -4.90 -21.33 -28.92
CA GLU A 51 -5.25 -21.14 -30.32
C GLU A 51 -4.01 -21.25 -31.21
N ARG A 52 -4.04 -22.16 -32.22
CA ARG A 52 -2.92 -22.36 -33.15
C ARG A 52 -2.42 -21.04 -33.71
N SER A 53 -1.11 -20.82 -33.64
CA SER A 53 -0.37 -19.67 -34.23
C SER A 53 -0.77 -18.28 -33.68
N GLN A 54 -1.78 -18.16 -32.84
CA GLN A 54 -2.22 -16.88 -32.24
C GLN A 54 -1.79 -16.73 -30.80
N THR A 55 -1.75 -17.83 -30.03
CA THR A 55 -1.37 -17.80 -28.63
C THR A 55 0.13 -17.62 -28.47
N LEU A 56 0.51 -16.49 -27.91
CA LEU A 56 1.90 -16.23 -27.50
C LEU A 56 2.09 -16.83 -26.11
N VAL A 57 3.13 -17.62 -25.94
CA VAL A 57 3.54 -18.20 -24.66
C VAL A 57 4.90 -17.65 -24.29
N TYR A 58 5.07 -17.30 -23.03
CA TYR A 58 6.36 -16.90 -22.44
C TYR A 58 6.77 -17.83 -21.32
N LEU A 59 8.04 -18.19 -21.31
CA LEU A 59 8.73 -18.73 -20.14
C LEU A 59 9.70 -17.67 -19.61
N THR A 60 9.63 -17.39 -18.30
CA THR A 60 10.52 -16.47 -17.63
C THR A 60 11.18 -17.16 -16.45
N LEU A 61 12.50 -16.98 -16.32
CA LEU A 61 13.28 -17.50 -15.19
C LEU A 61 13.64 -16.33 -14.27
N PHE A 62 13.36 -16.49 -12.98
CA PHE A 62 13.72 -15.55 -11.91
C PHE A 62 14.62 -16.23 -10.89
N GLN A 63 15.59 -15.49 -10.40
CA GLN A 63 16.45 -15.89 -9.28
C GLN A 63 16.94 -14.66 -8.54
N SER A 64 17.06 -14.78 -7.22
CA SER A 64 17.58 -13.73 -6.35
C SER A 64 18.92 -13.18 -6.86
N GLY A 65 19.06 -11.86 -6.84
CA GLY A 65 20.26 -11.14 -7.25
C GLY A 65 20.52 -11.11 -8.77
N ARG A 66 19.68 -11.74 -9.59
CA ARG A 66 19.86 -11.84 -11.03
C ARG A 66 18.80 -11.09 -11.82
N LYS A 67 19.18 -10.62 -13.00
CA LYS A 67 18.22 -10.13 -13.97
C LYS A 67 17.50 -11.34 -14.58
N SER A 68 16.17 -11.31 -14.62
CA SER A 68 15.37 -12.36 -15.24
C SER A 68 15.71 -12.54 -16.72
N ILE A 69 15.65 -13.78 -17.20
CA ILE A 69 15.71 -14.11 -18.62
C ILE A 69 14.37 -14.67 -19.06
N ARG A 70 13.93 -14.29 -20.26
CA ARG A 70 12.65 -14.74 -20.80
C ARG A 70 12.74 -14.95 -22.29
N TYR A 71 11.95 -15.88 -22.77
CA TYR A 71 11.72 -16.09 -24.17
C TYR A 71 10.25 -16.41 -24.40
N GLY A 72 9.72 -15.97 -25.54
CA GLY A 72 8.34 -16.24 -25.92
C GLY A 72 8.22 -16.51 -27.41
N SER A 73 7.36 -17.44 -27.76
CA SER A 73 7.11 -17.81 -29.13
C SER A 73 5.66 -18.22 -29.42
N LYS A 74 5.37 -18.41 -30.71
CA LYS A 74 4.09 -18.95 -31.20
C LYS A 74 4.41 -20.09 -32.15
N ARG A 75 3.83 -21.27 -31.95
CA ARG A 75 3.99 -22.45 -32.82
C ARG A 75 2.61 -23.11 -33.07
N ALA A 76 2.60 -24.16 -33.83
CA ALA A 76 1.38 -24.87 -34.21
C ALA A 76 0.71 -25.54 -33.01
N THR A 77 1.50 -26.04 -32.03
CA THR A 77 0.99 -26.65 -30.82
C THR A 77 1.60 -26.03 -29.57
N PHE A 78 0.95 -26.23 -28.44
CA PHE A 78 1.43 -25.78 -27.14
C PHE A 78 2.78 -26.44 -26.78
N ALA A 79 2.90 -27.76 -27.01
CA ALA A 79 4.12 -28.52 -26.80
C ALA A 79 5.30 -27.99 -27.66
N GLU A 80 5.06 -27.72 -28.96
CA GLU A 80 6.10 -27.13 -29.83
C GLU A 80 6.53 -25.75 -29.37
N THR A 81 5.58 -24.92 -28.88
CA THR A 81 5.87 -23.58 -28.38
C THR A 81 6.75 -23.67 -27.13
N LEU A 82 6.39 -24.49 -26.14
CA LEU A 82 7.17 -24.67 -24.93
C LEU A 82 8.56 -25.26 -25.21
N ASN A 83 8.66 -26.26 -26.05
CA ASN A 83 9.96 -26.82 -26.44
C ASN A 83 10.88 -25.78 -27.12
N ARG A 84 10.30 -24.93 -27.97
CA ARG A 84 11.06 -23.81 -28.57
C ARG A 84 11.52 -22.80 -27.52
N ASP A 85 10.66 -22.44 -26.59
CA ASP A 85 11.00 -21.48 -25.55
C ASP A 85 12.08 -22.03 -24.61
N ILE A 86 12.00 -23.31 -24.23
CA ILE A 86 13.04 -24.02 -23.47
C ILE A 86 14.38 -24.02 -24.23
N GLU A 87 14.37 -24.39 -25.50
CA GLU A 87 15.57 -24.39 -26.32
C GLU A 87 16.25 -23.02 -26.37
N MET A 88 15.46 -21.95 -26.53
CA MET A 88 15.98 -20.59 -26.63
C MET A 88 16.47 -20.05 -25.31
N LEU A 89 15.81 -20.38 -24.21
CA LEU A 89 16.29 -20.06 -22.86
C LEU A 89 17.64 -20.73 -22.58
N ARG A 90 17.79 -22.00 -22.92
CA ARG A 90 19.07 -22.76 -22.78
C ARG A 90 20.21 -22.15 -23.58
N LYS A 91 19.93 -21.52 -24.73
CA LYS A 91 20.93 -20.79 -25.57
C LYS A 91 21.30 -19.41 -24.99
N ASN A 92 20.58 -18.90 -24.01
CA ASN A 92 20.91 -17.62 -23.39
C ASN A 92 22.23 -17.73 -22.63
N LYS A 93 23.12 -16.76 -22.81
CA LYS A 93 24.46 -16.74 -22.18
C LYS A 93 24.43 -16.77 -20.66
N GLN A 94 23.34 -16.29 -20.05
CA GLN A 94 23.15 -16.25 -18.60
C GLN A 94 22.42 -17.47 -18.05
N PHE A 95 22.00 -18.40 -18.91
CA PHE A 95 21.16 -19.54 -18.53
C PHE A 95 21.77 -20.41 -17.44
N SER A 96 23.07 -20.76 -17.58
CA SER A 96 23.79 -21.60 -16.61
C SER A 96 23.74 -21.04 -15.19
N ASP A 97 23.68 -19.72 -15.08
CA ASP A 97 23.68 -19.02 -13.79
C ASP A 97 22.42 -19.30 -12.95
N PHE A 98 21.29 -19.64 -13.62
CA PHE A 98 20.01 -19.90 -12.94
C PHE A 98 19.93 -21.28 -12.28
N PHE A 99 20.80 -22.21 -12.65
CA PHE A 99 20.76 -23.58 -12.14
C PHE A 99 22.09 -24.03 -11.50
N ALA A 100 23.08 -23.15 -11.37
CA ALA A 100 24.43 -23.49 -10.95
C ALA A 100 24.54 -23.94 -9.47
N ASN A 101 23.74 -23.38 -8.57
CA ASN A 101 23.89 -23.60 -7.13
C ASN A 101 22.75 -24.43 -6.51
N ASP A 102 21.53 -24.17 -6.94
CA ASP A 102 20.33 -24.86 -6.47
C ASP A 102 19.21 -24.63 -7.50
N GLU A 103 18.86 -25.66 -8.21
CA GLU A 103 17.83 -25.59 -9.25
C GLU A 103 16.44 -25.20 -8.71
N ASN A 104 16.19 -25.48 -7.42
CA ASN A 104 14.92 -25.16 -6.76
C ASN A 104 14.79 -23.67 -6.43
N LYS A 105 15.90 -22.91 -6.36
CA LYS A 105 15.88 -21.46 -6.17
C LYS A 105 15.46 -20.69 -7.42
N CYS A 106 15.59 -21.30 -8.60
CA CYS A 106 15.08 -20.72 -9.83
C CYS A 106 13.56 -20.83 -9.88
N ARG A 107 12.88 -19.68 -9.97
CA ARG A 107 11.43 -19.59 -10.15
C ARG A 107 11.14 -19.57 -11.66
N ILE A 108 10.23 -20.41 -12.08
CA ILE A 108 9.80 -20.51 -13.49
C ILE A 108 8.39 -19.93 -13.59
N MET A 109 8.20 -18.93 -14.43
CA MET A 109 6.89 -18.38 -14.76
C MET A 109 6.51 -18.78 -16.16
N LEU A 110 5.33 -19.36 -16.30
CA LEU A 110 4.63 -19.61 -17.54
C LEU A 110 3.55 -18.56 -17.69
N GLU A 111 3.54 -17.83 -18.81
CA GLU A 111 2.50 -16.86 -19.13
C GLU A 111 2.05 -17.03 -20.57
N PHE A 112 0.74 -17.11 -20.82
CA PHE A 112 0.19 -17.23 -22.17
C PHE A 112 -0.96 -16.26 -22.40
N VAL A 113 -1.02 -15.74 -23.63
CA VAL A 113 -1.97 -14.70 -24.05
C VAL A 113 -3.36 -15.29 -24.28
N ILE A 114 -4.38 -14.58 -23.82
CA ILE A 114 -5.79 -14.82 -24.07
C ILE A 114 -6.47 -13.52 -24.54
N ASP A 115 -7.67 -13.61 -25.10
CA ASP A 115 -8.57 -12.47 -25.43
C ASP A 115 -7.91 -11.34 -26.22
N ARG A 116 -7.08 -11.66 -27.21
CA ARG A 116 -6.40 -10.67 -28.03
C ARG A 116 -7.37 -9.98 -29.01
N LYS A 117 -7.46 -8.65 -28.97
CA LYS A 117 -8.28 -7.83 -29.88
C LYS A 117 -7.51 -6.63 -30.42
N LYS A 118 -7.79 -6.26 -31.68
CA LYS A 118 -7.28 -5.01 -32.27
C LYS A 118 -8.06 -3.83 -31.69
N ILE A 119 -7.35 -2.77 -31.34
CA ILE A 119 -7.90 -1.54 -30.79
C ILE A 119 -7.35 -0.32 -31.52
N SER A 120 -8.02 0.83 -31.36
CA SER A 120 -7.47 2.12 -31.76
C SER A 120 -6.65 2.74 -30.62
N PRO A 121 -5.65 3.60 -30.90
CA PRO A 121 -4.92 4.31 -29.85
C PRO A 121 -5.81 5.15 -28.93
N LYS A 122 -6.94 5.62 -29.43
CA LYS A 122 -7.91 6.43 -28.64
C LYS A 122 -8.59 5.62 -27.53
N GLU A 123 -8.77 4.31 -27.73
CA GLU A 123 -9.36 3.42 -26.73
C GLU A 123 -8.48 3.22 -25.50
N LEU A 124 -7.14 3.41 -25.64
CA LEU A 124 -6.21 3.33 -24.52
C LEU A 124 -6.34 4.50 -23.54
N ASN A 125 -6.75 5.68 -24.01
CA ASN A 125 -6.83 6.91 -23.23
C ASN A 125 -8.22 7.16 -22.64
N SER A 126 -9.14 6.19 -22.71
CA SER A 126 -10.48 6.32 -22.13
C SER A 126 -10.40 6.41 -20.59
N GLU A 127 -10.95 7.46 -20.01
CA GLU A 127 -11.01 7.69 -18.56
C GLU A 127 -12.10 6.89 -17.85
N ARG A 128 -12.90 6.10 -18.57
CA ARG A 128 -14.05 5.36 -18.04
C ARG A 128 -13.87 3.85 -18.15
N PHE A 129 -14.21 3.12 -17.11
CA PHE A 129 -14.11 1.66 -17.01
C PHE A 129 -14.89 0.87 -18.07
N ASP A 130 -15.91 1.44 -18.64
CA ASP A 130 -16.88 0.79 -19.53
C ASP A 130 -16.46 0.70 -21.01
N ASN A 131 -15.36 1.35 -21.43
CA ASN A 131 -15.02 1.55 -22.84
C ASN A 131 -13.70 0.91 -23.31
N GLY A 132 -13.33 -0.26 -22.82
CA GLY A 132 -12.13 -0.97 -23.31
C GLY A 132 -10.80 -0.40 -22.79
N ARG A 133 -10.84 0.33 -21.71
CA ARG A 133 -9.71 0.94 -21.00
C ARG A 133 -8.59 -0.05 -20.72
N PHE A 134 -7.34 0.44 -20.81
CA PHE A 134 -6.17 -0.31 -20.37
C PHE A 134 -6.11 -0.39 -18.85
N GLU A 135 -6.11 -1.59 -18.31
CA GLU A 135 -5.97 -1.86 -16.89
C GLU A 135 -4.59 -2.46 -16.59
N ILE A 136 -3.82 -1.76 -15.75
CA ILE A 136 -2.46 -2.17 -15.39
C ILE A 136 -2.43 -3.54 -14.69
N GLY A 137 -1.55 -4.42 -15.15
CA GLY A 137 -1.40 -5.78 -14.61
C GLY A 137 -2.48 -6.78 -15.04
N ILE A 138 -3.56 -6.31 -15.69
CA ILE A 138 -4.60 -7.16 -16.29
C ILE A 138 -4.45 -7.21 -17.81
N ASN A 139 -4.25 -6.03 -18.42
CA ASN A 139 -4.10 -5.92 -19.85
C ASN A 139 -2.61 -5.93 -20.24
N GLY A 140 -2.31 -6.70 -21.28
CA GLY A 140 -1.10 -6.57 -22.07
C GLY A 140 -1.35 -5.72 -23.30
N LEU A 141 -0.27 -5.20 -23.88
CA LEU A 141 -0.31 -4.37 -25.08
C LEU A 141 0.69 -4.88 -26.11
N GLU A 142 0.24 -5.05 -27.36
CA GLU A 142 1.11 -5.35 -28.51
C GLU A 142 1.11 -4.16 -29.46
N LEU A 143 2.30 -3.70 -29.82
CA LEU A 143 2.52 -2.84 -30.96
C LEU A 143 3.03 -3.69 -32.11
N ARG A 144 2.38 -3.62 -33.27
CA ARG A 144 2.78 -4.36 -34.47
C ARG A 144 3.06 -3.40 -35.61
N LYS A 145 4.21 -3.59 -36.30
CA LYS A 145 4.60 -2.87 -37.50
C LYS A 145 5.35 -3.81 -38.43
N ASP A 146 5.01 -3.79 -39.72
CA ASP A 146 5.67 -4.59 -40.78
C ASP A 146 5.78 -6.10 -40.46
N GLY A 147 4.73 -6.64 -39.81
CA GLY A 147 4.68 -8.04 -39.38
C GLY A 147 5.46 -8.36 -38.11
N ILE A 148 6.20 -7.41 -37.56
CA ILE A 148 6.95 -7.56 -36.28
C ILE A 148 6.10 -7.04 -35.12
N SER A 149 6.01 -7.86 -34.08
CA SER A 149 5.26 -7.54 -32.88
C SER A 149 6.16 -7.28 -31.67
N TYR A 150 5.82 -6.27 -30.89
CA TYR A 150 6.48 -5.88 -29.65
C TYR A 150 5.45 -5.96 -28.52
N TYR A 151 5.77 -6.71 -27.48
CA TYR A 151 4.80 -7.05 -26.42
C TYR A 151 5.17 -6.42 -25.10
N TYR A 152 4.15 -5.99 -24.37
CA TYR A 152 4.17 -5.72 -22.95
C TYR A 152 3.16 -6.68 -22.30
N MET A 153 3.64 -7.60 -21.48
CA MET A 153 2.82 -8.61 -20.84
C MET A 153 2.15 -8.06 -19.58
N PRO A 154 0.95 -8.52 -19.19
CA PRO A 154 0.32 -8.12 -17.93
C PRO A 154 1.24 -8.23 -16.72
N THR A 155 2.03 -9.30 -16.61
CA THR A 155 2.99 -9.49 -15.53
C THR A 155 4.16 -8.50 -15.54
N ASP A 156 4.45 -7.84 -16.69
CA ASP A 156 5.46 -6.76 -16.73
C ASP A 156 5.10 -5.60 -15.78
N ALA A 157 3.83 -5.41 -15.47
CA ALA A 157 3.39 -4.34 -14.56
C ALA A 157 4.00 -4.49 -13.16
N ILE A 158 3.93 -5.69 -12.60
CA ILE A 158 4.47 -5.96 -11.27
C ILE A 158 5.98 -6.15 -11.30
N THR A 159 6.52 -6.86 -12.31
CA THR A 159 7.96 -7.13 -12.40
C THR A 159 8.80 -5.88 -12.69
N LEU A 160 8.19 -4.82 -13.24
CA LEU A 160 8.81 -3.52 -13.51
C LEU A 160 8.27 -2.40 -12.62
N SER A 161 7.41 -2.71 -11.66
CA SER A 161 6.83 -1.75 -10.72
C SER A 161 6.09 -0.58 -11.40
N HIS A 162 5.33 -0.85 -12.46
CA HIS A 162 4.59 0.15 -13.21
C HIS A 162 3.18 0.38 -12.62
N MET A 163 2.71 1.63 -12.66
CA MET A 163 1.40 2.02 -12.12
C MET A 163 0.38 2.46 -13.16
N GLY A 164 0.78 2.68 -14.40
CA GLY A 164 -0.16 3.22 -15.39
C GLY A 164 0.33 3.13 -16.82
N LEU A 165 -0.57 3.42 -17.75
CA LEU A 165 -0.38 3.29 -19.19
C LEU A 165 0.86 4.02 -19.72
N ARG A 166 1.20 5.19 -19.17
CA ARG A 166 2.38 5.94 -19.60
C ARG A 166 3.67 5.12 -19.45
N ALA A 167 3.86 4.45 -18.30
CA ALA A 167 5.04 3.61 -18.04
C ALA A 167 5.05 2.37 -18.96
N VAL A 168 3.88 1.80 -19.26
CA VAL A 168 3.70 0.70 -20.21
C VAL A 168 4.15 1.12 -21.60
N LEU A 169 3.63 2.23 -22.12
CA LEU A 169 3.99 2.75 -23.43
C LEU A 169 5.48 3.11 -23.51
N GLN A 170 6.04 3.75 -22.49
CA GLN A 170 7.47 4.07 -22.41
C GLN A 170 8.34 2.82 -22.51
N THR A 171 7.97 1.75 -21.84
CA THR A 171 8.69 0.47 -21.84
C THR A 171 8.55 -0.23 -23.19
N LEU A 172 7.34 -0.25 -23.74
CA LEU A 172 7.05 -0.93 -25.00
C LEU A 172 7.76 -0.24 -26.17
N VAL A 173 7.70 1.09 -26.24
CA VAL A 173 8.37 1.88 -27.31
C VAL A 173 9.89 1.70 -27.32
N LYS A 174 10.52 1.51 -26.15
CA LYS A 174 11.97 1.17 -26.10
C LYS A 174 12.32 -0.12 -26.85
N ARG A 175 11.37 -1.06 -26.96
CA ARG A 175 11.53 -2.34 -27.66
C ARG A 175 11.36 -2.20 -29.17
N THR A 176 10.78 -1.10 -29.66
CA THR A 176 10.56 -0.79 -31.09
C THR A 176 11.76 -0.05 -31.69
N PRO A 177 11.82 0.09 -33.03
CA PRO A 177 12.84 0.93 -33.71
C PRO A 177 12.86 2.38 -33.21
N ILE A 178 11.71 2.95 -32.75
CA ILE A 178 11.63 4.30 -32.18
C ILE A 178 12.58 4.45 -30.98
N GLY A 179 12.77 3.38 -30.21
CA GLY A 179 13.69 3.36 -29.07
C GLY A 179 15.14 3.68 -29.42
N LYS A 180 15.54 3.51 -30.68
CA LYS A 180 16.88 3.83 -31.20
C LYS A 180 16.97 5.24 -31.80
N MET A 181 15.84 5.92 -32.05
CA MET A 181 15.81 7.23 -32.71
C MET A 181 16.13 8.37 -31.74
N THR A 182 15.71 8.26 -30.50
CA THR A 182 15.94 9.27 -29.46
C THR A 182 16.02 8.62 -28.07
N ASN A 183 16.76 9.23 -27.16
CA ASN A 183 16.82 8.82 -25.75
C ASN A 183 15.73 9.50 -24.88
N LYS A 184 15.08 10.53 -25.39
CA LYS A 184 14.05 11.26 -24.65
C LYS A 184 12.70 10.53 -24.73
N ILE A 185 12.15 10.23 -23.59
CA ILE A 185 10.91 9.44 -23.46
C ILE A 185 9.70 10.17 -24.06
N SER A 186 9.58 11.49 -23.85
CA SER A 186 8.50 12.31 -24.39
C SER A 186 8.51 12.29 -25.93
N GLU A 187 9.69 12.46 -26.54
CA GLU A 187 9.86 12.41 -28.00
C GLU A 187 9.47 11.02 -28.57
N ARG A 188 9.82 9.92 -27.88
CA ARG A 188 9.41 8.57 -28.30
C ARG A 188 7.90 8.40 -28.34
N LEU A 189 7.20 8.89 -27.33
CA LEU A 189 5.74 8.80 -27.27
C LEU A 189 5.09 9.69 -28.33
N GLU A 190 5.65 10.86 -28.60
CA GLU A 190 5.19 11.75 -29.66
C GLU A 190 5.36 11.10 -31.04
N ILE A 191 6.54 10.55 -31.35
CA ILE A 191 6.79 9.81 -32.60
C ILE A 191 5.80 8.65 -32.75
N LEU A 192 5.53 7.90 -31.68
CA LEU A 192 4.54 6.80 -31.72
C LEU A 192 3.13 7.32 -32.01
N SER A 193 2.72 8.42 -31.40
CA SER A 193 1.36 9.00 -31.56
C SER A 193 1.12 9.54 -32.97
N GLN A 194 2.18 9.99 -33.64
CA GLN A 194 2.15 10.52 -35.00
C GLN A 194 2.34 9.44 -36.08
N SER A 195 2.66 8.21 -35.70
CA SER A 195 2.96 7.11 -36.63
C SER A 195 1.70 6.26 -36.90
N PRO A 196 1.09 6.37 -38.10
CA PRO A 196 -0.10 5.59 -38.44
C PRO A 196 0.19 4.11 -38.68
N ASP A 197 1.47 3.75 -38.83
CA ASP A 197 1.88 2.41 -39.24
C ASP A 197 1.85 1.37 -38.13
N TYR A 198 1.72 1.81 -36.88
CA TYR A 198 1.61 0.90 -35.73
C TYR A 198 0.17 0.45 -35.51
N GLU A 199 -0.05 -0.84 -35.54
CA GLU A 199 -1.28 -1.47 -35.09
C GLU A 199 -1.21 -1.75 -33.58
N TYR A 200 -2.32 -1.56 -32.88
CA TYR A 200 -2.44 -1.76 -31.45
C TYR A 200 -3.35 -2.95 -31.17
N TYR A 201 -2.90 -3.85 -30.29
CA TYR A 201 -3.70 -4.97 -29.84
C TYR A 201 -3.67 -5.02 -28.32
N LEU A 202 -4.86 -5.08 -27.73
CA LEU A 202 -5.07 -5.30 -26.31
C LEU A 202 -5.31 -6.80 -26.09
N PHE A 203 -4.72 -7.35 -25.02
CA PHE A 203 -4.93 -8.75 -24.66
C PHE A 203 -4.89 -8.93 -23.15
N ARG A 204 -5.36 -10.08 -22.67
CA ARG A 204 -5.13 -10.57 -21.32
C ARG A 204 -4.18 -11.76 -21.37
N SER A 205 -3.70 -12.20 -20.21
CA SER A 205 -2.90 -13.43 -20.08
C SER A 205 -3.30 -14.23 -18.86
N ARG A 206 -2.93 -15.50 -18.88
CA ARG A 206 -2.89 -16.36 -17.70
C ARG A 206 -1.43 -16.59 -17.34
N ALA A 207 -1.11 -16.49 -16.07
CA ALA A 207 0.26 -16.64 -15.59
C ALA A 207 0.32 -17.54 -14.35
N PHE A 208 1.37 -18.36 -14.29
CA PHE A 208 1.65 -19.29 -13.22
C PHE A 208 3.12 -19.21 -12.87
N VAL A 209 3.47 -19.25 -11.60
CA VAL A 209 4.86 -19.26 -11.15
C VAL A 209 5.12 -20.41 -10.19
N THR A 210 6.29 -21.02 -10.26
CA THR A 210 6.70 -22.07 -9.33
C THR A 210 7.03 -21.49 -7.95
N TYR A 211 6.61 -22.20 -6.91
CA TYR A 211 7.05 -21.98 -5.53
C TYR A 211 7.19 -23.30 -4.80
N LYS A 212 8.45 -23.63 -4.42
CA LYS A 212 8.77 -24.99 -3.93
C LYS A 212 8.27 -26.03 -4.94
N ASP A 213 7.45 -26.96 -4.53
CA ASP A 213 6.83 -28.02 -5.36
C ASP A 213 5.42 -27.70 -5.86
N LYS A 214 4.97 -26.44 -5.71
CA LYS A 214 3.64 -25.97 -6.13
C LYS A 214 3.74 -24.96 -7.28
N CYS A 215 2.71 -24.91 -8.11
CA CYS A 215 2.46 -23.77 -8.98
C CYS A 215 1.47 -22.81 -8.31
N ILE A 216 1.74 -21.51 -8.47
CA ILE A 216 0.89 -20.44 -7.97
C ILE A 216 0.27 -19.75 -9.18
N PRO A 217 -1.06 -19.78 -9.35
CA PRO A 217 -1.75 -18.97 -10.33
C PRO A 217 -1.68 -17.50 -9.93
N LEU A 218 -1.39 -16.64 -10.90
CA LEU A 218 -1.20 -15.21 -10.65
C LEU A 218 -2.37 -14.40 -11.21
N TYR A 219 -2.94 -13.54 -10.39
CA TYR A 219 -3.87 -12.50 -10.82
C TYR A 219 -3.20 -11.12 -10.68
N ARG A 220 -3.19 -10.31 -11.72
CA ARG A 220 -2.43 -9.05 -11.77
C ARG A 220 -0.93 -9.22 -11.40
N GLY A 221 -0.38 -10.42 -11.65
CA GLY A 221 0.99 -10.78 -11.27
C GLY A 221 1.19 -11.08 -9.77
N ASN A 222 0.14 -11.08 -8.97
CA ASN A 222 0.17 -11.36 -7.53
C ASN A 222 -0.52 -12.69 -7.18
N VAL A 223 -0.20 -13.21 -6.01
CA VAL A 223 -0.99 -14.24 -5.35
C VAL A 223 -2.37 -13.67 -5.01
N ARG A 224 -3.42 -14.45 -5.27
CA ARG A 224 -4.79 -14.04 -4.98
C ARG A 224 -5.25 -14.57 -3.62
N TYR A 225 -5.92 -13.70 -2.87
CA TYR A 225 -6.70 -14.06 -1.70
C TYR A 225 -8.17 -14.13 -2.08
N THR A 226 -8.87 -15.20 -1.71
CA THR A 226 -10.25 -15.50 -2.15
C THR A 226 -11.29 -15.25 -1.08
N GLU A 227 -10.88 -15.24 0.18
CA GLU A 227 -11.75 -15.10 1.35
C GLU A 227 -11.01 -14.38 2.48
N PHE A 228 -11.79 -13.76 3.36
CA PHE A 228 -11.27 -13.18 4.58
C PHE A 228 -10.96 -14.26 5.60
N ASP A 229 -9.77 -14.19 6.19
CA ASP A 229 -9.31 -15.12 7.20
C ASP A 229 -8.53 -14.39 8.30
N TYR A 230 -8.84 -14.71 9.56
CA TYR A 230 -8.18 -14.07 10.72
C TYR A 230 -6.74 -14.54 10.93
N ASP A 231 -6.40 -15.77 10.54
CA ASP A 231 -5.03 -16.27 10.63
C ASP A 231 -4.14 -15.54 9.61
N THR A 232 -4.64 -15.35 8.39
CA THR A 232 -3.99 -14.52 7.37
C THR A 232 -3.81 -13.08 7.86
N LEU A 233 -4.86 -12.48 8.43
CA LEU A 233 -4.81 -11.15 9.00
C LEU A 233 -3.70 -11.03 10.06
N TYR A 234 -3.73 -11.92 11.06
CA TYR A 234 -2.75 -11.95 12.15
C TYR A 234 -1.31 -12.14 11.64
N ASN A 235 -1.11 -13.11 10.76
CA ASN A 235 0.21 -13.38 10.18
C ASN A 235 0.75 -12.19 9.39
N GLN A 236 -0.10 -11.49 8.63
CA GLN A 236 0.33 -10.30 7.90
C GLN A 236 0.68 -9.13 8.84
N ILE A 237 -0.03 -8.96 9.97
CA ILE A 237 0.34 -7.96 10.99
C ILE A 237 1.75 -8.26 11.50
N ILE A 238 1.92 -9.44 12.10
CA ILE A 238 3.17 -9.78 12.80
C ILE A 238 4.34 -9.77 11.84
N ASN A 239 4.22 -10.43 10.70
CA ASN A 239 5.28 -10.51 9.71
C ASN A 239 5.68 -9.14 9.14
N SER A 240 4.72 -8.24 8.91
CA SER A 240 5.05 -6.91 8.35
C SER A 240 5.67 -5.97 9.39
N VAL A 241 5.25 -6.09 10.64
CA VAL A 241 5.88 -5.34 11.73
C VAL A 241 7.27 -5.89 12.05
N ASP A 242 7.46 -7.21 12.02
CA ASP A 242 8.79 -7.84 12.11
C ASP A 242 9.71 -7.39 10.97
N TRP A 243 9.17 -7.19 9.75
CA TRP A 243 9.95 -6.62 8.66
C TRP A 243 10.45 -5.20 8.98
N CYS A 244 9.62 -4.36 9.60
CA CYS A 244 10.06 -3.04 10.07
C CYS A 244 11.17 -3.16 11.13
N LEU A 245 11.01 -4.09 12.06
CA LEU A 245 12.00 -4.36 13.13
C LEU A 245 13.33 -4.82 12.57
N ASP A 246 13.33 -5.80 11.66
CA ASP A 246 14.54 -6.36 11.03
C ASP A 246 15.29 -5.34 10.16
N ASN A 247 14.62 -4.29 9.68
CA ASN A 247 15.21 -3.23 8.88
C ASN A 247 15.36 -1.90 9.65
N MET A 248 15.27 -1.93 10.98
CA MET A 248 15.48 -0.77 11.82
C MET A 248 16.96 -0.45 11.94
N TYR A 249 17.32 0.84 11.91
CA TYR A 249 18.68 1.29 12.12
C TYR A 249 19.06 1.27 13.61
N ASP A 250 20.35 1.21 13.90
CA ASP A 250 20.86 1.18 15.28
C ASP A 250 20.45 2.40 16.10
N ASP A 251 20.25 3.54 15.46
CA ASP A 251 19.81 4.80 16.09
C ASP A 251 18.31 4.87 16.37
N GLY A 252 17.55 3.83 16.08
CA GLY A 252 16.12 3.75 16.32
C GLY A 252 15.23 4.18 15.15
N ARG A 253 15.80 4.64 14.03
CA ARG A 253 15.03 4.94 12.83
C ARG A 253 14.62 3.69 12.06
N PHE A 254 13.45 3.74 11.41
CA PHE A 254 13.02 2.69 10.50
C PHE A 254 13.62 2.88 9.11
N LEU A 255 13.73 1.79 8.34
CA LEU A 255 13.97 1.88 6.90
C LEU A 255 12.78 2.60 6.24
N TYR A 256 13.03 3.78 5.66
CA TYR A 256 11.95 4.65 5.20
C TYR A 256 11.38 4.23 3.84
N TYR A 257 12.24 4.02 2.85
CA TYR A 257 11.90 3.53 1.51
C TYR A 257 12.67 2.27 1.16
N TYR A 258 12.00 1.33 0.53
CA TYR A 258 12.62 0.16 -0.06
C TYR A 258 11.96 -0.20 -1.40
N ASP A 259 12.76 -0.27 -2.47
CA ASP A 259 12.35 -0.75 -3.78
C ASP A 259 12.67 -2.24 -3.91
N CYS A 260 11.63 -3.08 -3.90
CA CYS A 260 11.77 -4.53 -3.98
C CYS A 260 12.29 -5.00 -5.34
N CYS A 261 12.02 -4.27 -6.45
CA CYS A 261 12.47 -4.65 -7.77
C CYS A 261 13.99 -4.54 -7.92
N ASP A 262 14.57 -3.45 -7.39
CA ASP A 262 15.97 -3.11 -7.60
C ASP A 262 16.85 -3.35 -6.36
N ASP A 263 16.27 -3.72 -5.20
CA ASP A 263 16.94 -3.85 -3.90
C ASP A 263 17.69 -2.56 -3.54
N THR A 264 16.98 -1.44 -3.55
CA THR A 264 17.54 -0.10 -3.30
C THR A 264 16.64 0.73 -2.41
N TYR A 265 17.16 1.87 -1.94
CA TYR A 265 16.42 2.86 -1.13
C TYR A 265 15.84 4.00 -1.99
N LYS A 266 15.67 3.77 -3.29
CA LYS A 266 15.23 4.80 -4.23
C LYS A 266 13.85 5.34 -3.87
N ASP A 267 13.78 6.66 -3.69
CA ASP A 267 12.54 7.39 -3.50
C ASP A 267 11.90 7.72 -4.86
N HIS A 268 10.82 7.00 -5.19
CA HIS A 268 10.11 7.20 -6.46
C HIS A 268 9.21 8.44 -6.46
N GLU A 269 8.89 9.00 -5.30
CA GLU A 269 8.12 10.25 -5.20
C GLU A 269 9.00 11.47 -5.49
N HIS A 270 10.31 11.34 -5.25
CA HIS A 270 11.28 12.41 -5.46
C HIS A 270 12.42 11.90 -6.34
N PRO A 271 12.21 11.76 -7.66
CA PRO A 271 13.15 11.09 -8.58
C PRO A 271 14.53 11.74 -8.67
N ASN A 272 14.65 13.01 -8.25
CA ASN A 272 15.93 13.73 -8.22
C ASN A 272 16.79 13.41 -7.00
N ARG A 273 16.26 12.67 -6.02
CA ARG A 273 17.05 12.21 -4.86
C ARG A 273 17.99 11.08 -5.27
N PRO A 274 19.19 10.97 -4.70
CA PRO A 274 20.10 9.85 -4.93
C PRO A 274 19.45 8.49 -4.62
N VAL A 275 19.93 7.43 -5.25
CA VAL A 275 19.40 6.07 -5.06
C VAL A 275 19.64 5.54 -3.64
N ASP A 276 20.74 5.98 -3.03
CA ASP A 276 21.15 5.70 -1.65
C ASP A 276 20.62 6.73 -0.64
N ASN A 277 19.62 7.53 -1.05
CA ASN A 277 19.07 8.60 -0.21
C ASN A 277 18.42 8.04 1.05
N LEU A 278 18.92 8.49 2.18
CA LEU A 278 18.38 8.19 3.51
C LEU A 278 17.41 9.28 3.99
N TYR A 279 16.60 9.84 3.07
CA TYR A 279 15.55 10.78 3.45
C TYR A 279 14.63 10.15 4.50
N TYR A 280 14.23 10.98 5.46
CA TYR A 280 13.43 10.53 6.58
C TYR A 280 12.31 11.52 6.92
N ASN A 281 11.28 11.03 7.59
CA ASN A 281 10.12 11.82 8.01
C ASN A 281 9.72 11.42 9.43
N ASP A 282 9.82 12.37 10.35
CA ASP A 282 9.50 12.23 11.78
C ASP A 282 8.06 11.76 12.04
N LEU A 283 7.08 12.30 11.32
CA LEU A 283 5.68 11.91 11.47
C LEU A 283 5.46 10.41 11.16
N ARG A 284 6.01 9.93 10.04
CA ARG A 284 5.88 8.52 9.64
C ARG A 284 6.70 7.58 10.51
N HIS A 285 7.78 8.08 11.10
CA HIS A 285 8.51 7.38 12.14
C HIS A 285 7.62 7.06 13.33
N CYS A 286 6.87 8.04 13.84
CA CYS A 286 5.94 7.84 14.95
C CYS A 286 4.84 6.83 14.62
N GLY A 287 4.38 6.79 13.36
CA GLY A 287 3.47 5.74 12.88
C GLY A 287 4.07 4.34 12.97
N GLY A 288 5.36 4.19 12.64
CA GLY A 288 6.10 2.92 12.84
C GLY A 288 6.15 2.47 14.30
N ILE A 289 6.31 3.42 15.23
CA ILE A 289 6.24 3.12 16.68
C ILE A 289 4.87 2.56 17.06
N ILE A 290 3.78 3.17 16.56
CA ILE A 290 2.42 2.69 16.84
C ILE A 290 2.23 1.27 16.31
N ALA A 291 2.76 0.94 15.12
CA ALA A 291 2.70 -0.41 14.59
C ALA A 291 3.42 -1.44 15.48
N LEU A 292 4.61 -1.11 16.01
CA LEU A 292 5.32 -1.95 16.99
C LEU A 292 4.50 -2.15 18.28
N LEU A 293 3.85 -1.10 18.78
CA LEU A 293 2.98 -1.19 19.96
C LEU A 293 1.76 -2.09 19.72
N ARG A 294 1.17 -2.06 18.51
CA ARG A 294 0.09 -2.99 18.13
C ARG A 294 0.56 -4.44 18.11
N ALA A 295 1.76 -4.71 17.56
CA ALA A 295 2.33 -6.06 17.57
C ALA A 295 2.62 -6.52 19.01
N TYR A 296 3.11 -5.65 19.87
CA TYR A 296 3.27 -5.96 21.29
C TYR A 296 1.95 -6.32 21.97
N GLN A 297 0.89 -5.55 21.74
CA GLN A 297 -0.43 -5.83 22.29
C GLN A 297 -0.97 -7.22 21.89
N LEU A 298 -0.66 -7.65 20.68
CA LEU A 298 -1.10 -8.95 20.15
C LEU A 298 -0.26 -10.13 20.64
N THR A 299 1.03 -9.92 20.94
CA THR A 299 1.99 -11.02 21.19
C THR A 299 2.59 -11.03 22.59
N ALA A 300 2.60 -9.86 23.27
CA ALA A 300 3.37 -9.60 24.49
C ALA A 300 4.90 -9.87 24.34
N ASP A 301 5.45 -9.82 23.13
CA ASP A 301 6.87 -10.05 22.87
C ASP A 301 7.67 -8.75 23.14
N GLU A 302 8.54 -8.78 24.13
CA GLU A 302 9.35 -7.65 24.60
C GLU A 302 10.33 -7.09 23.54
N LYS A 303 10.57 -7.83 22.44
CA LYS A 303 11.36 -7.30 21.32
C LYS A 303 10.79 -6.01 20.76
N TYR A 304 9.45 -5.92 20.70
CA TYR A 304 8.76 -4.73 20.19
C TYR A 304 8.91 -3.53 21.13
N ILE A 305 8.79 -3.74 22.44
CA ILE A 305 8.97 -2.66 23.44
C ILE A 305 10.42 -2.16 23.45
N THR A 306 11.38 -3.07 23.31
CA THR A 306 12.79 -2.69 23.17
C THR A 306 13.01 -1.79 21.94
N ALA A 307 12.41 -2.12 20.81
CA ALA A 307 12.49 -1.30 19.60
C ALA A 307 11.74 0.03 19.74
N VAL A 308 10.56 0.02 20.36
CA VAL A 308 9.78 1.23 20.66
C VAL A 308 10.61 2.22 21.46
N LYS A 309 11.30 1.78 22.54
CA LYS A 309 12.15 2.66 23.34
C LYS A 309 13.24 3.32 22.49
N LYS A 310 13.95 2.56 21.67
CA LYS A 310 14.97 3.13 20.75
C LYS A 310 14.38 4.18 19.81
N ALA A 311 13.19 3.91 19.26
CA ALA A 311 12.53 4.83 18.35
C ALA A 311 12.01 6.09 19.07
N LEU A 312 11.50 5.96 20.28
CA LEU A 312 11.10 7.09 21.11
C LEU A 312 12.31 7.95 21.51
N ASP A 313 13.44 7.33 21.87
CA ASP A 313 14.70 8.04 22.20
C ASP A 313 15.18 8.85 20.99
N TRP A 314 15.10 8.30 19.78
CA TRP A 314 15.41 9.07 18.57
C TRP A 314 14.46 10.27 18.42
N SER A 315 13.16 10.07 18.64
CA SER A 315 12.16 11.15 18.55
C SER A 315 12.43 12.27 19.55
N VAL A 316 12.81 11.91 20.78
CA VAL A 316 13.24 12.87 21.81
C VAL A 316 14.48 13.64 21.35
N SER A 317 15.47 12.97 20.76
CA SER A 317 16.72 13.58 20.32
C SER A 317 16.53 14.65 19.23
N VAL A 318 15.46 14.56 18.44
CA VAL A 318 15.13 15.55 17.40
C VAL A 318 14.08 16.57 17.86
N SER A 319 13.63 16.52 19.11
CA SER A 319 12.67 17.47 19.66
C SER A 319 13.34 18.74 20.18
N LYS A 320 12.63 19.85 20.11
CA LYS A 320 13.10 21.16 20.58
C LYS A 320 12.13 21.77 21.59
N PRO A 321 12.63 22.44 22.64
CA PRO A 321 11.81 23.15 23.60
C PRO A 321 11.39 24.53 23.07
N HIS A 322 10.25 25.02 23.58
CA HIS A 322 9.86 26.42 23.54
C HIS A 322 8.91 26.73 24.71
N ASP A 323 8.75 28.01 25.02
CA ASP A 323 7.87 28.42 26.11
C ASP A 323 6.45 28.66 25.63
N THR A 324 5.48 28.28 26.47
CA THR A 324 4.05 28.54 26.31
C THR A 324 3.46 29.10 27.61
N GLN A 325 2.22 29.56 27.58
CA GLN A 325 1.51 29.99 28.78
C GLN A 325 1.30 28.88 29.83
N TRP A 326 1.45 27.61 29.42
CA TRP A 326 1.33 26.44 30.32
C TRP A 326 2.70 25.90 30.78
N GLY A 327 3.78 26.59 30.46
CA GLY A 327 5.16 26.20 30.73
C GLY A 327 5.93 25.71 29.52
N THR A 328 7.09 25.09 29.76
CA THR A 328 7.95 24.57 28.69
C THR A 328 7.24 23.47 27.91
N ALA A 329 7.20 23.64 26.60
CA ALA A 329 6.66 22.70 25.62
C ALA A 329 7.77 22.11 24.75
N TYR A 330 7.51 20.96 24.13
CA TYR A 330 8.41 20.32 23.17
C TYR A 330 7.68 20.08 21.84
N PHE A 331 8.40 20.18 20.74
CA PHE A 331 7.88 19.82 19.41
C PHE A 331 8.89 19.03 18.61
N ALA A 332 8.41 18.10 17.79
CA ALA A 332 9.26 17.36 16.85
C ALA A 332 9.80 18.30 15.77
N TYR A 333 11.12 18.36 15.61
CA TYR A 333 11.79 19.22 14.64
C TYR A 333 12.74 18.42 13.78
N TYR A 334 12.39 18.20 12.54
CA TYR A 334 13.23 17.45 11.60
C TYR A 334 13.17 18.06 10.20
N ASN A 335 14.31 18.04 9.49
CA ASN A 335 14.42 18.62 8.12
C ASN A 335 13.95 20.09 8.04
N ASN A 336 14.31 20.89 9.03
CA ASN A 336 13.90 22.31 9.16
C ASN A 336 12.38 22.52 9.23
N LYS A 337 11.63 21.55 9.71
CA LYS A 337 10.17 21.62 9.86
C LYS A 337 9.76 21.23 11.26
N GLY A 338 8.83 21.99 11.83
CA GLY A 338 8.05 21.60 13.00
C GLY A 338 6.58 21.49 12.59
N LYS A 339 6.12 20.27 12.31
CA LYS A 339 4.76 19.99 11.87
C LYS A 339 3.89 19.68 13.08
N LEU A 340 2.66 20.18 13.08
CA LEU A 340 1.65 19.83 14.08
C LEU A 340 1.45 18.30 14.12
N GLY A 341 1.27 17.68 12.95
CA GLY A 341 1.05 16.23 12.86
C GLY A 341 2.24 15.42 13.38
N GLY A 342 3.50 15.85 13.13
CA GLY A 342 4.68 15.16 13.66
C GLY A 342 4.68 15.09 15.18
N THR A 343 4.40 16.22 15.84
CA THR A 343 4.26 16.26 17.30
C THR A 343 3.00 15.54 17.79
N GLY A 344 1.88 15.65 17.06
CA GLY A 344 0.62 14.97 17.40
C GLY A 344 0.76 13.46 17.42
N VAL A 345 1.31 12.85 16.34
CA VAL A 345 1.49 11.38 16.28
C VAL A 345 2.55 10.91 17.29
N LEU A 346 3.57 11.75 17.59
CA LEU A 346 4.54 11.42 18.64
C LEU A 346 3.86 11.38 20.02
N LEU A 347 2.99 12.34 20.32
CA LEU A 347 2.18 12.33 21.55
C LEU A 347 1.29 11.07 21.62
N VAL A 348 0.65 10.68 20.50
CA VAL A 348 -0.13 9.43 20.42
C VAL A 348 0.76 8.22 20.74
N ALA A 349 1.92 8.11 20.11
CA ALA A 349 2.84 6.99 20.31
C ALA A 349 3.32 6.90 21.77
N MET A 350 3.72 8.01 22.37
CA MET A 350 4.17 8.04 23.77
C MET A 350 3.04 7.77 24.77
N MET A 351 1.85 8.30 24.51
CA MET A 351 0.68 8.00 25.34
C MET A 351 0.31 6.53 25.28
N GLN A 352 0.29 5.93 24.08
CA GLN A 352 0.03 4.50 23.94
C GLN A 352 1.14 3.65 24.61
N TYR A 353 2.40 4.06 24.48
CA TYR A 353 3.49 3.39 25.19
C TYR A 353 3.26 3.41 26.70
N TYR A 354 2.98 4.59 27.29
CA TYR A 354 2.67 4.72 28.71
C TYR A 354 1.47 3.87 29.14
N LEU A 355 0.36 3.94 28.41
CA LEU A 355 -0.86 3.20 28.74
C LEU A 355 -0.70 1.67 28.63
N ILE A 356 0.17 1.20 27.77
CA ILE A 356 0.42 -0.24 27.55
C ILE A 356 1.43 -0.77 28.56
N THR A 357 2.47 -0.01 28.89
CA THR A 357 3.61 -0.49 29.70
C THR A 357 3.58 -0.03 31.14
N GLY A 358 2.94 1.11 31.43
CA GLY A 358 3.03 1.82 32.70
C GLY A 358 4.37 2.55 32.93
N ASP A 359 5.27 2.58 31.93
CA ASP A 359 6.58 3.25 32.02
C ASP A 359 6.41 4.76 31.81
N ASP A 360 6.69 5.55 32.86
CA ASP A 360 6.55 7.01 32.90
C ASP A 360 7.83 7.77 32.49
N SER A 361 8.84 7.08 31.99
CA SER A 361 10.15 7.68 31.65
C SER A 361 10.08 8.82 30.63
N TYR A 362 9.01 8.88 29.84
CA TYR A 362 8.75 9.95 28.86
C TYR A 362 7.71 10.99 29.33
N MET A 363 7.27 10.96 30.58
CA MET A 363 6.15 11.81 31.07
C MET A 363 6.41 13.31 30.90
N GLU A 364 7.63 13.77 31.09
CA GLU A 364 8.00 15.18 30.85
C GLU A 364 7.76 15.59 29.40
N TYR A 365 8.13 14.72 28.46
CA TYR A 365 7.93 14.94 27.03
C TYR A 365 6.45 14.86 26.66
N ILE A 366 5.70 13.90 27.19
CA ILE A 366 4.25 13.79 27.01
C ILE A 366 3.58 15.10 27.40
N LYS A 367 3.86 15.64 28.59
CA LYS A 367 3.34 16.94 29.04
C LYS A 367 3.81 18.09 28.16
N GLY A 368 5.06 18.06 27.73
CA GLY A 368 5.62 19.07 26.82
C GLY A 368 4.96 19.08 25.45
N TYR A 369 4.73 17.92 24.82
CA TYR A 369 4.03 17.81 23.53
C TYR A 369 2.54 18.20 23.66
N THR A 370 1.90 17.85 24.78
CA THR A 370 0.53 18.29 25.09
C THR A 370 0.45 19.82 25.10
N ARG A 371 1.36 20.51 25.80
CA ARG A 371 1.45 21.98 25.81
C ARG A 371 1.69 22.55 24.42
N HIS A 372 2.56 21.92 23.62
CA HIS A 372 2.78 22.35 22.25
C HIS A 372 1.50 22.25 21.41
N VAL A 373 0.82 21.10 21.41
CA VAL A 373 -0.42 20.91 20.65
C VAL A 373 -1.46 21.97 21.05
N MET A 374 -1.65 22.20 22.35
CA MET A 374 -2.54 23.24 22.85
C MET A 374 -2.17 24.64 22.34
N SER A 375 -0.87 24.96 22.26
CA SER A 375 -0.36 26.25 21.76
C SER A 375 -0.58 26.47 20.27
N ARG A 376 -0.93 25.41 19.53
CA ARG A 376 -1.23 25.48 18.10
C ARG A 376 -2.71 25.69 17.79
N VAL A 377 -3.56 25.75 18.80
CA VAL A 377 -4.99 26.07 18.66
C VAL A 377 -5.17 27.60 18.77
N TYR A 378 -5.65 28.20 17.71
CA TYR A 378 -5.93 29.64 17.63
C TYR A 378 -7.11 30.03 18.50
N GLU A 379 -7.33 31.36 18.66
CA GLU A 379 -8.45 31.87 19.46
C GLU A 379 -9.82 31.44 18.93
N ASN A 380 -9.95 31.23 17.61
CA ASN A 380 -11.17 30.73 16.98
C ASN A 380 -11.33 29.20 17.03
N GLY A 381 -10.32 28.44 17.49
CA GLY A 381 -10.30 26.97 17.49
C GLY A 381 -9.53 26.34 16.32
N GLU A 382 -9.11 27.11 15.32
CA GLU A 382 -8.33 26.59 14.19
C GLU A 382 -6.97 26.06 14.65
N LEU A 383 -6.58 24.87 14.13
CA LEU A 383 -5.27 24.30 14.40
C LEU A 383 -4.26 24.70 13.31
N LEU A 384 -3.15 25.29 13.73
CA LEU A 384 -2.07 25.71 12.84
C LEU A 384 -1.19 24.51 12.46
N GLY A 385 -1.17 24.15 11.19
CA GLY A 385 -0.51 22.95 10.66
C GLY A 385 1.01 22.90 10.84
N TYR A 386 1.68 24.06 11.01
CA TYR A 386 3.13 24.14 11.20
C TYR A 386 3.50 25.11 12.30
N TYR A 387 4.46 24.74 13.13
CA TYR A 387 5.15 25.65 14.05
C TYR A 387 6.36 26.28 13.34
N ILE A 388 7.12 25.50 12.59
CA ILE A 388 8.21 25.96 11.73
C ILE A 388 8.00 25.39 10.33
N HIS A 389 8.00 26.27 9.33
CA HIS A 389 7.96 25.87 7.92
C HIS A 389 9.06 26.64 7.14
N PRO A 390 9.96 25.95 6.43
CA PRO A 390 11.14 26.57 5.80
C PRO A 390 10.82 27.55 4.69
N ALA A 391 9.61 27.51 4.13
CA ALA A 391 9.16 28.46 3.09
C ALA A 391 8.61 29.78 3.66
N PHE A 392 8.43 29.87 4.98
CA PHE A 392 7.88 31.06 5.64
C PHE A 392 8.82 31.55 6.73
N GLN A 393 8.94 32.88 6.87
CA GLN A 393 9.67 33.55 7.95
C GLN A 393 11.09 32.99 8.23
N ASP A 394 11.80 32.54 7.21
CA ASP A 394 13.17 32.04 7.30
C ASP A 394 13.41 31.01 8.43
N GLY A 395 12.47 30.12 8.65
CA GLY A 395 12.51 29.08 9.68
C GLY A 395 12.19 29.56 11.09
N GLN A 396 11.62 30.76 11.24
CA GLN A 396 11.10 31.24 12.52
C GLN A 396 9.75 30.62 12.85
N PRO A 397 9.37 30.56 14.15
CA PRO A 397 8.06 30.07 14.57
C PRO A 397 6.89 30.85 13.95
N LEU A 398 5.96 30.11 13.37
CA LEU A 398 4.72 30.66 12.81
C LEU A 398 3.69 30.79 13.95
N ILE A 399 3.59 31.95 14.55
CA ILE A 399 2.66 32.25 15.65
C ILE A 399 1.40 32.93 15.12
N ASN A 400 1.59 33.97 14.30
CA ASN A 400 0.52 34.76 13.70
C ASN A 400 0.52 34.57 12.18
N MET A 401 -0.32 33.66 11.69
CA MET A 401 -0.43 33.38 10.24
C MET A 401 -1.61 34.16 9.66
N ASN A 402 -1.40 34.75 8.48
CA ASN A 402 -2.49 35.30 7.68
C ASN A 402 -3.29 34.18 6.98
N ASP A 403 -4.42 34.52 6.35
CA ASP A 403 -5.31 33.56 5.72
C ASP A 403 -4.64 32.77 4.57
N GLU A 404 -3.78 33.41 3.78
CA GLU A 404 -3.06 32.76 2.68
C GLU A 404 -2.04 31.74 3.23
N GLU A 405 -1.29 32.10 4.26
CA GLU A 405 -0.34 31.19 4.92
C GLU A 405 -1.06 29.99 5.55
N ARG A 406 -2.21 30.21 6.22
CA ARG A 406 -3.01 29.13 6.78
C ARG A 406 -3.51 28.19 5.69
N LYS A 407 -4.05 28.71 4.59
CA LYS A 407 -4.50 27.91 3.46
C LYS A 407 -3.34 27.16 2.79
N ALA A 408 -2.18 27.78 2.63
CA ALA A 408 -0.99 27.16 2.03
C ALA A 408 -0.38 26.05 2.90
N THR A 409 -0.60 26.10 4.22
CA THR A 409 -0.10 25.11 5.19
C THR A 409 -1.19 24.13 5.66
N PHE A 410 -2.37 24.18 5.04
CA PHE A 410 -3.49 23.32 5.40
C PHE A 410 -3.14 21.84 5.24
N SER A 411 -3.59 21.02 6.18
CA SER A 411 -3.52 19.57 6.11
C SER A 411 -4.79 18.95 6.71
N PHE A 412 -5.36 17.97 6.03
CA PHE A 412 -6.46 17.19 6.58
C PHE A 412 -6.05 16.35 7.79
N TYR A 413 -4.81 15.86 7.80
CA TYR A 413 -4.36 14.85 8.75
C TYR A 413 -3.89 15.45 10.08
N TYR A 414 -3.10 16.53 10.01
CA TYR A 414 -2.42 17.09 11.19
C TYR A 414 -3.35 17.48 12.36
N PRO A 415 -4.53 18.08 12.12
CA PRO A 415 -5.47 18.36 13.20
C PRO A 415 -5.97 17.10 13.90
N GLY A 416 -6.37 16.07 13.16
CA GLY A 416 -6.82 14.80 13.71
C GLY A 416 -5.72 14.07 14.51
N GLU A 417 -4.48 14.04 13.97
CA GLU A 417 -3.30 13.50 14.63
C GLU A 417 -3.03 14.18 15.98
N ALA A 418 -3.10 15.50 16.00
CA ALA A 418 -2.91 16.30 17.21
C ALA A 418 -4.03 16.11 18.22
N LEU A 419 -5.29 16.12 17.77
CA LEU A 419 -6.46 15.94 18.63
C LEU A 419 -6.56 14.53 19.22
N LEU A 420 -6.10 13.50 18.52
CA LEU A 420 -6.01 12.15 19.07
C LEU A 420 -5.02 12.11 20.24
N GLY A 421 -3.83 12.68 20.07
CA GLY A 421 -2.83 12.76 21.13
C GLY A 421 -3.35 13.56 22.35
N LEU A 422 -4.00 14.69 22.08
CA LEU A 422 -4.57 15.54 23.13
C LEU A 422 -5.70 14.83 23.88
N GLY A 423 -6.58 14.09 23.19
CA GLY A 423 -7.66 13.32 23.79
C GLY A 423 -7.16 12.17 24.66
N LEU A 424 -6.11 11.47 24.19
CA LEU A 424 -5.45 10.45 25.01
C LEU A 424 -4.91 11.02 26.32
N TYR A 425 -4.31 12.22 26.29
CA TYR A 425 -3.84 12.86 27.52
C TYR A 425 -5.02 13.28 28.41
N ALA A 426 -5.98 13.99 27.85
CA ALA A 426 -7.13 14.51 28.58
C ALA A 426 -7.95 13.42 29.29
N ASN A 427 -8.14 12.27 28.65
CA ASN A 427 -8.95 11.16 29.18
C ASN A 427 -8.21 10.27 30.20
N ASN A 428 -6.88 10.35 30.29
CA ASN A 428 -6.11 9.44 31.15
C ASN A 428 -5.39 10.13 32.31
N PHE A 429 -5.53 11.47 32.45
CA PHE A 429 -5.03 12.25 33.56
C PHE A 429 -6.10 13.18 34.10
N ASP A 430 -5.96 13.56 35.39
CA ASP A 430 -6.86 14.47 36.09
C ASP A 430 -6.16 15.75 36.59
N ASP A 431 -4.92 15.99 36.13
CA ASP A 431 -4.15 17.18 36.51
C ASP A 431 -4.69 18.45 35.78
N GLU A 432 -4.20 19.63 36.22
CA GLU A 432 -4.65 20.91 35.64
C GLU A 432 -4.32 21.00 34.12
N LEU A 433 -3.27 20.34 33.66
CA LEU A 433 -2.95 20.31 32.24
C LEU A 433 -3.99 19.49 31.45
N ALA A 434 -4.51 18.39 32.00
CA ALA A 434 -5.57 17.59 31.40
C ALA A 434 -6.89 18.38 31.28
N LYS A 435 -7.25 19.15 32.29
CA LYS A 435 -8.44 20.04 32.26
C LYS A 435 -8.28 21.12 31.15
N GLU A 436 -7.12 21.74 31.08
CA GLU A 436 -6.82 22.70 30.01
C GLU A 436 -6.80 22.03 28.63
N ALA A 437 -6.26 20.81 28.52
CA ALA A 437 -6.28 20.03 27.26
C ALA A 437 -7.71 19.74 26.83
N SER A 438 -8.61 19.38 27.77
CA SER A 438 -10.04 19.20 27.48
C SER A 438 -10.69 20.48 26.96
N ARG A 439 -10.46 21.61 27.61
CA ARG A 439 -11.03 22.92 27.23
C ARG A 439 -10.53 23.37 25.84
N VAL A 440 -9.24 23.22 25.56
CA VAL A 440 -8.64 23.60 24.28
C VAL A 440 -9.05 22.62 23.19
N GLY A 441 -9.10 21.32 23.52
CA GLY A 441 -9.53 20.27 22.60
C GLY A 441 -10.98 20.42 22.16
N GLU A 442 -11.89 20.75 23.08
CA GLU A 442 -13.30 21.04 22.75
C GLU A 442 -13.42 22.16 21.73
N LYS A 443 -12.74 23.27 21.98
CA LYS A 443 -12.72 24.44 21.10
C LYS A 443 -12.22 24.07 19.70
N ALA A 444 -11.18 23.24 19.60
CA ALA A 444 -10.64 22.79 18.34
C ALA A 444 -11.57 21.80 17.62
N LEU A 445 -12.22 20.88 18.34
CA LEU A 445 -13.21 19.97 17.79
C LEU A 445 -14.43 20.72 17.26
N ASP A 446 -14.97 21.68 18.00
CA ASP A 446 -16.09 22.49 17.53
C ASP A 446 -15.73 23.23 16.24
N TRP A 447 -14.57 23.87 16.16
CA TRP A 447 -14.13 24.54 14.94
C TRP A 447 -13.94 23.59 13.77
N ILE A 448 -13.28 22.45 13.99
CA ILE A 448 -12.96 21.52 12.89
C ILE A 448 -14.20 20.84 12.30
N ILE A 449 -15.22 20.63 13.13
CA ILE A 449 -16.50 20.03 12.69
C ILE A 449 -17.42 21.07 12.05
N GLU A 450 -17.50 22.29 12.60
CA GLU A 450 -18.50 23.27 12.19
C GLU A 450 -17.99 24.33 11.21
N GLU A 451 -16.75 24.80 11.36
CA GLU A 451 -16.23 25.92 10.61
C GLU A 451 -15.29 25.49 9.46
N ARG A 452 -14.41 24.49 9.67
CA ARG A 452 -13.48 24.01 8.66
C ARG A 452 -14.18 23.64 7.33
N PRO A 453 -15.32 22.92 7.30
CA PRO A 453 -16.00 22.57 6.04
C PRO A 453 -16.52 23.78 5.28
N LYS A 454 -16.80 24.89 5.95
CA LYS A 454 -17.26 26.13 5.31
C LYS A 454 -16.10 26.90 4.69
N ILE A 455 -14.96 26.95 5.39
CA ILE A 455 -13.78 27.76 5.02
C ILE A 455 -12.95 27.07 3.95
N TYR A 456 -12.78 25.74 4.04
CA TYR A 456 -11.90 24.93 3.19
C TYR A 456 -12.65 23.93 2.31
N SER A 457 -13.92 24.20 1.97
CA SER A 457 -14.78 23.30 1.17
C SER A 457 -14.18 22.88 -0.17
N ASP A 458 -13.38 23.76 -0.79
CA ASP A 458 -12.69 23.52 -2.06
C ASP A 458 -11.52 22.50 -1.97
N LEU A 459 -11.10 22.16 -0.73
CA LEU A 459 -10.03 21.20 -0.47
C LEU A 459 -10.56 19.81 -0.09
N PHE A 460 -11.86 19.67 0.11
CA PHE A 460 -12.46 18.37 0.45
C PHE A 460 -12.60 17.47 -0.79
N THR A 461 -12.29 16.20 -0.62
CA THR A 461 -12.43 15.17 -1.65
C THR A 461 -13.72 14.37 -1.46
N ALA A 462 -14.25 13.80 -2.55
CA ALA A 462 -15.47 12.99 -2.49
C ALA A 462 -15.32 11.71 -1.63
N LEU A 463 -14.12 11.16 -1.56
CA LEU A 463 -13.78 10.10 -0.62
C LEU A 463 -13.18 10.74 0.63
N PRO A 464 -13.79 10.61 1.82
CA PRO A 464 -13.27 11.17 3.05
C PRO A 464 -11.84 10.71 3.35
N SER A 465 -11.03 11.61 3.92
CA SER A 465 -9.61 11.33 4.22
C SER A 465 -9.22 11.63 5.68
N ASP A 466 -10.20 11.90 6.53
CA ASP A 466 -9.99 12.39 7.90
C ASP A 466 -9.97 11.27 8.96
N ALA A 467 -9.33 10.14 8.61
CA ALA A 467 -9.29 8.95 9.48
C ALA A 467 -8.67 9.22 10.87
N TRP A 468 -7.71 10.13 10.96
CA TRP A 468 -7.14 10.53 12.25
C TRP A 468 -8.13 11.29 13.13
N LEU A 469 -8.95 12.17 12.54
CA LEU A 469 -10.01 12.85 13.27
C LEU A 469 -11.11 11.87 13.71
N MET A 470 -11.43 10.86 12.88
CA MET A 470 -12.37 9.81 13.29
C MET A 470 -11.86 9.04 14.52
N GLN A 471 -10.56 8.71 14.56
CA GLN A 471 -9.92 8.09 15.72
C GLN A 471 -9.88 9.05 16.94
N ALA A 472 -9.63 10.33 16.70
CA ALA A 472 -9.66 11.32 17.77
C ALA A 472 -11.05 11.43 18.41
N ILE A 473 -12.11 11.51 17.61
CA ILE A 473 -13.49 11.57 18.12
C ILE A 473 -13.87 10.29 18.86
N GLU A 474 -13.45 9.12 18.36
CA GLU A 474 -13.61 7.85 19.11
C GLU A 474 -12.98 7.94 20.51
N GLU A 475 -11.78 8.52 20.62
CA GLU A 475 -11.11 8.69 21.91
C GLU A 475 -11.84 9.72 22.79
N TRP A 476 -12.12 10.92 22.28
CA TRP A 476 -12.77 11.98 23.03
C TRP A 476 -14.15 11.59 23.57
N THR A 477 -14.94 10.83 22.81
CA THR A 477 -16.29 10.39 23.22
C THR A 477 -16.31 9.36 24.36
N LYS A 478 -15.15 8.88 24.82
CA LYS A 478 -15.08 8.10 26.08
C LYS A 478 -15.52 8.93 27.26
N ASP A 479 -15.20 10.22 27.27
CA ASP A 479 -15.81 11.18 28.19
C ASP A 479 -17.22 11.56 27.69
N GLU A 480 -18.21 11.53 28.62
CA GLU A 480 -19.62 11.82 28.34
C GLU A 480 -19.84 13.25 27.81
N HIS A 481 -19.05 14.20 28.27
CA HIS A 481 -19.09 15.60 27.83
C HIS A 481 -18.89 15.76 26.34
N PHE A 482 -18.07 14.91 25.73
CA PHE A 482 -17.74 14.94 24.29
C PHE A 482 -18.65 14.05 23.43
N ARG A 483 -19.71 13.44 23.98
CA ARG A 483 -20.69 12.67 23.20
C ARG A 483 -21.68 13.56 22.47
N LYS A 484 -21.18 14.65 21.86
CA LYS A 484 -21.99 15.57 21.07
C LYS A 484 -22.45 14.90 19.76
N GLU A 485 -23.70 15.15 19.38
CA GLU A 485 -24.29 14.52 18.21
C GLU A 485 -23.56 14.90 16.91
N ASN A 486 -23.12 16.16 16.76
CA ASN A 486 -22.37 16.62 15.59
C ASN A 486 -21.02 15.90 15.44
N TYR A 487 -20.30 15.60 16.55
CA TYR A 487 -19.05 14.83 16.52
C TYR A 487 -19.31 13.39 16.09
N ILE A 488 -20.30 12.74 16.69
CA ILE A 488 -20.68 11.36 16.37
C ILE A 488 -21.16 11.25 14.93
N ASN A 489 -21.97 12.19 14.46
CA ASN A 489 -22.48 12.23 13.10
C ASN A 489 -21.37 12.43 12.07
N PHE A 490 -20.34 13.21 12.36
CA PHE A 490 -19.17 13.34 11.50
C PHE A 490 -18.54 11.96 11.22
N VAL A 491 -18.23 11.19 12.27
CA VAL A 491 -17.60 9.86 12.13
C VAL A 491 -18.47 8.91 11.30
N PHE A 492 -19.77 8.85 11.59
CA PHE A 492 -20.64 7.91 10.89
C PHE A 492 -21.00 8.35 9.47
N THR A 493 -21.04 9.65 9.19
CA THR A 493 -21.22 10.17 7.83
C THR A 493 -20.01 9.83 6.96
N ASP A 494 -18.80 10.08 7.44
CA ASP A 494 -17.58 9.74 6.73
C ASP A 494 -17.43 8.23 6.53
N ALA A 495 -17.70 7.42 7.56
CA ALA A 495 -17.69 5.97 7.46
C ALA A 495 -18.72 5.43 6.45
N ASN A 496 -19.94 5.97 6.44
CA ASN A 496 -20.96 5.60 5.45
C ASN A 496 -20.52 5.95 4.03
N THR A 497 -19.98 7.16 3.83
CA THR A 497 -19.43 7.58 2.53
C THR A 497 -18.27 6.68 2.08
N MET A 498 -17.36 6.30 2.99
CA MET A 498 -16.31 5.33 2.70
C MET A 498 -16.88 3.98 2.26
N MET A 499 -17.90 3.46 2.97
CA MET A 499 -18.57 2.20 2.60
C MET A 499 -19.30 2.27 1.25
N GLU A 500 -19.89 3.41 0.92
CA GLU A 500 -20.53 3.65 -0.38
C GLU A 500 -19.52 3.72 -1.52
N LYS A 501 -18.34 4.28 -1.26
CA LYS A 501 -17.22 4.41 -2.21
C LYS A 501 -16.31 3.17 -2.25
N THR A 502 -16.73 2.05 -1.70
CA THR A 502 -16.00 0.78 -1.74
C THR A 502 -16.60 -0.12 -2.81
N TYR A 503 -15.75 -0.71 -3.65
CA TYR A 503 -16.21 -1.71 -4.64
C TYR A 503 -16.80 -2.93 -3.94
N LYS A 504 -17.94 -3.37 -4.44
CA LYS A 504 -18.63 -4.56 -3.94
C LYS A 504 -18.51 -5.69 -4.96
N HIS A 505 -18.65 -6.91 -4.48
CA HIS A 505 -18.54 -8.13 -5.27
C HIS A 505 -19.26 -8.09 -6.63
N ASP A 506 -20.49 -7.55 -6.67
CA ASP A 506 -21.35 -7.56 -7.86
C ASP A 506 -21.08 -6.41 -8.84
N ASP A 507 -20.51 -5.31 -8.39
CA ASP A 507 -20.25 -4.09 -9.19
C ASP A 507 -18.77 -3.79 -9.43
N SER A 508 -17.89 -4.60 -8.84
CA SER A 508 -16.44 -4.49 -9.01
C SER A 508 -16.04 -4.80 -10.46
N PRO A 509 -15.24 -3.95 -11.13
CA PRO A 509 -14.78 -4.22 -12.49
C PRO A 509 -13.77 -5.36 -12.60
N TYR A 510 -13.09 -5.70 -11.50
CA TYR A 510 -12.08 -6.75 -11.39
C TYR A 510 -12.19 -7.45 -10.05
N ILE A 511 -11.85 -8.74 -10.00
CA ILE A 511 -12.04 -9.58 -8.81
C ILE A 511 -11.17 -9.16 -7.61
N ASP A 512 -10.08 -8.47 -7.82
CA ASP A 512 -9.20 -7.95 -6.76
C ASP A 512 -9.55 -6.52 -6.32
N TYR A 513 -10.57 -5.92 -6.92
CA TYR A 513 -11.08 -4.61 -6.52
C TYR A 513 -12.06 -4.69 -5.34
N ASP A 514 -12.64 -5.87 -5.08
CA ASP A 514 -13.57 -6.05 -3.97
C ASP A 514 -12.98 -5.52 -2.66
N GLY A 515 -13.68 -4.60 -2.00
CA GLY A 515 -13.21 -3.93 -0.79
C GLY A 515 -12.25 -2.76 -1.01
N GLY A 516 -11.78 -2.51 -2.23
CA GLY A 516 -10.97 -1.34 -2.55
C GLY A 516 -11.80 -0.07 -2.69
N TYR A 517 -11.22 1.08 -2.33
CA TYR A 517 -11.91 2.37 -2.46
C TYR A 517 -11.89 2.88 -3.89
N TYR A 518 -13.00 3.49 -4.31
CA TYR A 518 -13.12 4.14 -5.60
C TYR A 518 -12.64 5.60 -5.52
N TYR A 519 -11.67 5.95 -6.39
CA TYR A 519 -11.19 7.31 -6.58
C TYR A 519 -11.69 7.92 -7.87
N GLU A 520 -12.22 9.13 -7.83
CA GLU A 520 -12.71 9.87 -9.01
C GLU A 520 -11.61 10.28 -9.98
N TYR A 521 -10.37 10.31 -9.54
CA TYR A 521 -9.21 10.77 -10.32
C TYR A 521 -8.59 9.73 -11.26
N GLY A 522 -9.34 8.71 -11.66
CA GLY A 522 -8.93 7.78 -12.72
C GLY A 522 -7.83 6.79 -12.36
N ASP A 523 -7.26 6.89 -11.20
CA ASP A 523 -6.41 5.84 -10.67
C ASP A 523 -7.31 4.78 -10.04
N HIS A 524 -7.26 3.59 -10.58
CA HIS A 524 -7.75 2.32 -10.16
C HIS A 524 -8.11 2.23 -8.67
N TYR A 525 -8.74 1.15 -8.25
CA TYR A 525 -9.00 0.89 -6.84
C TYR A 525 -7.75 1.15 -5.99
N TYR A 526 -7.96 1.70 -4.82
CA TYR A 526 -6.88 1.99 -3.91
C TYR A 526 -7.09 1.25 -2.59
N PRO A 527 -6.27 0.24 -2.29
CA PRO A 527 -6.27 -0.36 -0.97
C PRO A 527 -5.59 0.61 0.01
N ASP A 528 -6.38 1.46 0.64
CA ASP A 528 -5.90 2.58 1.47
C ASP A 528 -5.95 2.24 2.96
N GLY A 529 -4.82 1.88 3.53
CA GLY A 529 -4.68 1.59 4.95
C GLY A 529 -5.04 2.78 5.84
N ALA A 530 -4.66 4.00 5.45
CA ALA A 530 -4.92 5.19 6.26
C ALA A 530 -6.42 5.45 6.45
N ARG A 531 -7.21 5.38 5.37
CA ARG A 531 -8.68 5.51 5.46
C ARG A 531 -9.32 4.38 6.23
N SER A 532 -8.77 3.18 6.11
CA SER A 532 -9.27 2.00 6.80
C SER A 532 -9.14 2.09 8.32
N GLU A 533 -8.15 2.82 8.84
CA GLU A 533 -8.05 3.13 10.28
C GLU A 533 -9.24 3.97 10.76
N GLY A 534 -9.76 4.88 9.93
CA GLY A 534 -10.99 5.63 10.23
C GLY A 534 -12.23 4.73 10.24
N LEU A 535 -12.30 3.79 9.29
CA LEU A 535 -13.43 2.86 9.22
C LEU A 535 -13.50 1.95 10.46
N VAL A 536 -12.37 1.44 10.93
CA VAL A 536 -12.35 0.64 12.16
C VAL A 536 -12.56 1.48 13.41
N ALA A 537 -12.19 2.75 13.42
CA ALA A 537 -12.54 3.67 14.51
C ALA A 537 -14.06 3.86 14.61
N ALA A 538 -14.75 4.00 13.47
CA ALA A 538 -16.22 4.05 13.46
C ALA A 538 -16.86 2.75 13.99
N LEU A 539 -16.26 1.58 13.72
CA LEU A 539 -16.70 0.31 14.30
C LEU A 539 -16.62 0.33 15.84
N TYR A 540 -15.48 0.78 16.38
CA TYR A 540 -15.30 0.88 17.84
C TYR A 540 -16.27 1.87 18.47
N LEU A 541 -16.46 3.04 17.84
CA LEU A 541 -17.43 4.04 18.31
C LEU A 541 -18.87 3.50 18.26
N ALA A 542 -19.25 2.78 17.20
CA ALA A 542 -20.58 2.17 17.09
C ALA A 542 -20.83 1.13 18.20
N ARG A 543 -19.83 0.31 18.50
CA ARG A 543 -19.89 -0.65 19.61
C ARG A 543 -19.99 0.04 20.97
N PHE A 544 -19.16 1.05 21.19
CA PHE A 544 -19.14 1.83 22.42
C PHE A 544 -20.50 2.49 22.69
N LEU A 545 -21.16 3.03 21.66
CA LEU A 545 -22.48 3.65 21.75
C LEU A 545 -23.65 2.65 21.68
N GLY A 546 -23.39 1.34 21.64
CA GLY A 546 -24.41 0.30 21.59
C GLY A 546 -25.19 0.22 20.28
N ARG A 547 -24.68 0.79 19.18
CA ARG A 547 -25.32 0.80 17.83
C ARG A 547 -25.04 -0.52 17.11
N LYS A 548 -25.67 -1.61 17.53
CA LYS A 548 -25.36 -3.00 17.11
C LYS A 548 -25.42 -3.22 15.60
N GLU A 549 -26.52 -2.81 14.95
CA GLU A 549 -26.70 -3.00 13.50
C GLU A 549 -25.63 -2.26 12.67
N LEU A 550 -25.30 -1.02 13.07
CA LEU A 550 -24.25 -0.24 12.43
C LEU A 550 -22.87 -0.88 12.67
N ALA A 551 -22.61 -1.37 13.87
CA ALA A 551 -21.36 -2.04 14.22
C ALA A 551 -21.15 -3.32 13.37
N GLU A 552 -22.21 -4.11 13.15
CA GLU A 552 -22.15 -5.28 12.29
C GLU A 552 -21.89 -4.90 10.81
N LYS A 553 -22.57 -3.88 10.31
CA LYS A 553 -22.34 -3.34 8.95
C LYS A 553 -20.89 -2.86 8.77
N LEU A 554 -20.36 -2.13 9.75
CA LEU A 554 -18.97 -1.63 9.75
C LEU A 554 -17.95 -2.78 9.85
N LEU A 555 -18.22 -3.79 10.68
CA LEU A 555 -17.36 -4.97 10.79
C LEU A 555 -17.23 -5.70 9.44
N ASN A 556 -18.35 -5.93 8.76
CA ASN A 556 -18.35 -6.57 7.46
C ASN A 556 -17.61 -5.72 6.41
N ALA A 557 -17.80 -4.40 6.43
CA ALA A 557 -17.06 -3.50 5.56
C ALA A 557 -15.55 -3.54 5.85
N CYS A 558 -15.13 -3.54 7.12
CA CYS A 558 -13.72 -3.69 7.51
C CYS A 558 -13.13 -5.02 7.01
N LYS A 559 -13.86 -6.14 7.11
CA LYS A 559 -13.40 -7.44 6.59
C LYS A 559 -13.18 -7.41 5.07
N ASN A 560 -14.11 -6.81 4.33
CA ASN A 560 -13.98 -6.69 2.87
C ASN A 560 -12.78 -5.80 2.48
N VAL A 561 -12.60 -4.68 3.17
CA VAL A 561 -11.44 -3.79 2.95
C VAL A 561 -10.13 -4.49 3.30
N ALA A 562 -10.09 -5.26 4.39
CA ALA A 562 -8.91 -6.03 4.77
C ALA A 562 -8.55 -7.09 3.72
N MET A 563 -9.54 -7.80 3.19
CA MET A 563 -9.33 -8.78 2.11
C MET A 563 -8.70 -8.14 0.86
N CYS A 564 -9.16 -6.96 0.47
CA CYS A 564 -8.52 -6.21 -0.61
C CYS A 564 -7.05 -5.88 -0.28
N GLN A 565 -6.77 -5.47 0.95
CA GLN A 565 -5.43 -5.09 1.39
C GLN A 565 -4.48 -6.28 1.57
N PHE A 566 -4.99 -7.51 1.75
CA PHE A 566 -4.14 -8.72 1.74
C PHE A 566 -3.27 -8.81 0.48
N HIS A 567 -3.76 -8.31 -0.65
CA HIS A 567 -3.01 -8.30 -1.91
C HIS A 567 -1.80 -7.36 -1.92
N LEU A 568 -1.65 -6.48 -0.92
CA LEU A 568 -0.46 -5.62 -0.78
C LEU A 568 0.71 -6.33 -0.11
N TYR A 569 0.47 -7.46 0.54
CA TYR A 569 1.50 -8.19 1.26
C TYR A 569 2.46 -8.91 0.29
N ASN A 570 3.75 -8.76 0.50
CA ASN A 570 4.79 -9.50 -0.19
C ASN A 570 5.01 -10.84 0.51
N SER A 571 4.28 -11.87 0.10
CA SER A 571 4.58 -13.23 0.52
C SER A 571 5.85 -13.77 -0.17
N GLU A 572 6.40 -14.88 0.32
CA GLU A 572 7.49 -15.56 -0.39
C GLU A 572 7.06 -15.98 -1.80
N GLU A 573 5.79 -16.37 -1.98
CA GLU A 573 5.22 -16.75 -3.26
C GLU A 573 5.18 -15.56 -4.23
N SER A 574 4.72 -14.38 -3.78
CA SER A 574 4.58 -13.19 -4.62
C SER A 574 5.89 -12.45 -4.89
N SER A 575 6.94 -12.72 -4.10
CA SER A 575 8.26 -12.08 -4.24
C SER A 575 9.14 -12.68 -5.34
N TYR A 576 8.58 -13.45 -6.27
CA TYR A 576 9.31 -14.21 -7.29
C TYR A 576 10.17 -13.36 -8.23
N SER A 577 9.78 -12.11 -8.49
CA SER A 577 10.46 -11.19 -9.40
C SER A 577 11.36 -10.19 -8.70
N HIS A 578 11.41 -10.19 -7.38
CA HIS A 578 12.20 -9.26 -6.61
C HIS A 578 13.69 -9.60 -6.69
N LYS A 579 14.53 -8.58 -6.71
CA LYS A 579 15.98 -8.77 -6.74
C LYS A 579 16.51 -9.42 -5.47
N ASN A 580 15.93 -9.09 -4.33
CA ASN A 580 16.19 -9.72 -3.04
C ASN A 580 14.86 -10.19 -2.41
N PRO A 581 14.35 -11.38 -2.81
CA PRO A 581 13.06 -11.86 -2.32
C PRO A 581 13.05 -12.13 -0.81
N GLU A 582 14.17 -12.54 -0.20
CA GLU A 582 14.27 -12.79 1.24
C GLU A 582 14.09 -11.50 2.04
N ARG A 583 14.67 -10.38 1.58
CA ARG A 583 14.50 -9.08 2.22
C ARG A 583 13.14 -8.46 1.97
N SER A 584 12.59 -8.60 0.77
CA SER A 584 11.31 -8.00 0.41
C SER A 584 10.10 -8.77 0.93
N ALA A 585 10.21 -10.08 1.15
CA ALA A 585 9.15 -10.86 1.74
C ALA A 585 8.75 -10.32 3.12
N ARG A 586 7.49 -10.48 3.49
CA ARG A 586 6.83 -9.98 4.70
C ARG A 586 6.50 -8.48 4.69
N SER A 587 7.02 -7.68 3.75
CA SER A 587 6.68 -6.26 3.65
C SER A 587 5.30 -6.01 3.03
N ILE A 588 4.78 -4.80 3.19
CA ILE A 588 3.52 -4.36 2.57
C ILE A 588 3.84 -3.28 1.54
N ARG A 589 3.42 -3.53 0.30
CA ARG A 589 3.59 -2.60 -0.82
C ARG A 589 2.70 -1.37 -0.67
N PHE A 590 3.15 -0.29 -1.28
CA PHE A 590 2.39 0.96 -1.30
C PHE A 590 1.13 0.88 -2.18
N LYS A 591 1.18 0.14 -3.31
CA LYS A 591 0.04 -0.08 -4.24
C LYS A 591 0.11 -1.49 -4.86
N ALA A 592 -0.98 -1.92 -5.49
CA ALA A 592 -1.12 -3.28 -6.03
C ALA A 592 0.02 -3.71 -6.99
N THR A 593 0.44 -2.85 -7.91
CA THR A 593 1.51 -3.15 -8.88
C THR A 593 2.82 -2.42 -8.58
N ARG A 594 2.85 -1.50 -7.62
CA ARG A 594 4.05 -0.78 -7.22
C ARG A 594 4.85 -1.57 -6.20
N GLN A 595 6.03 -2.00 -6.57
CA GLN A 595 6.90 -2.88 -5.77
C GLN A 595 7.83 -2.11 -4.82
N TRP A 596 7.37 -1.05 -4.23
CA TRP A 596 8.10 -0.32 -3.20
C TRP A 596 7.31 -0.24 -1.91
N VAL A 597 8.07 -0.22 -0.84
CA VAL A 597 7.61 -0.20 0.54
C VAL A 597 8.00 1.13 1.14
N ARG A 598 7.12 1.71 1.91
CA ARG A 598 7.38 2.87 2.75
C ARG A 598 6.85 2.55 4.15
N VAL A 599 7.54 3.01 5.18
CA VAL A 599 7.18 2.66 6.57
C VAL A 599 5.70 2.88 6.89
N ASP A 600 5.09 3.94 6.36
CA ASP A 600 3.68 4.22 6.57
C ASP A 600 2.73 3.29 5.79
N SER A 601 3.15 2.67 4.67
CA SER A 601 2.33 1.62 4.04
C SER A 601 2.16 0.42 4.94
N ILE A 602 3.21 0.06 5.69
CA ILE A 602 3.12 -1.01 6.70
C ILE A 602 2.30 -0.54 7.90
N GLN A 603 2.62 0.65 8.45
CA GLN A 603 1.96 1.18 9.63
C GLN A 603 0.43 1.23 9.46
N HIS A 604 -0.06 1.88 8.42
CA HIS A 604 -1.50 2.06 8.24
C HIS A 604 -2.24 0.73 8.07
N VAL A 605 -1.71 -0.18 7.25
CA VAL A 605 -2.35 -1.49 7.02
C VAL A 605 -2.28 -2.34 8.29
N SER A 606 -1.11 -2.45 8.93
CA SER A 606 -0.97 -3.30 10.12
C SER A 606 -1.72 -2.74 11.33
N CYS A 607 -1.82 -1.42 11.51
CA CYS A 607 -2.62 -0.81 12.58
C CYS A 607 -4.12 -1.03 12.36
N PHE A 608 -4.61 -0.88 11.13
CA PHE A 608 -5.98 -1.23 10.77
C PHE A 608 -6.28 -2.70 11.03
N PHE A 609 -5.42 -3.60 10.54
CA PHE A 609 -5.56 -5.05 10.75
C PHE A 609 -5.54 -5.43 12.22
N ALA A 610 -4.61 -4.85 13.00
CA ALA A 610 -4.52 -5.13 14.43
C ALA A 610 -5.79 -4.72 15.17
N ARG A 611 -6.34 -3.54 14.89
CA ARG A 611 -7.60 -3.10 15.48
C ARG A 611 -8.78 -3.98 15.07
N LEU A 612 -8.84 -4.39 13.79
CA LEU A 612 -9.88 -5.32 13.32
C LEU A 612 -9.74 -6.69 14.00
N PHE A 613 -8.53 -7.21 14.14
CA PHE A 613 -8.28 -8.48 14.85
C PHE A 613 -8.73 -8.40 16.32
N MET A 614 -8.30 -7.34 17.03
CA MET A 614 -8.65 -7.12 18.45
C MET A 614 -10.15 -6.89 18.68
N ALA A 615 -10.89 -6.45 17.66
CA ALA A 615 -12.33 -6.29 17.75
C ALA A 615 -13.08 -7.63 17.91
N GLU A 616 -12.55 -8.73 17.40
CA GLU A 616 -13.24 -10.03 17.33
C GLU A 616 -12.51 -11.17 18.06
N ASN A 617 -11.22 -11.01 18.38
CA ASN A 617 -10.40 -12.07 18.90
C ASN A 617 -9.81 -11.72 20.28
N SER A 618 -9.58 -12.77 21.07
CA SER A 618 -8.83 -12.63 22.32
C SER A 618 -7.33 -12.46 22.02
N PHE A 619 -6.67 -11.61 22.78
CA PHE A 619 -5.22 -11.42 22.72
C PHE A 619 -4.65 -11.33 24.14
N PRO A 620 -3.34 -11.60 24.34
CA PRO A 620 -2.73 -11.55 25.66
C PRO A 620 -2.97 -10.20 26.33
N LYS A 621 -3.63 -10.19 27.48
CA LYS A 621 -3.67 -9.03 28.36
C LYS A 621 -2.51 -9.17 29.33
N LYS A 622 -1.76 -8.10 29.57
CA LYS A 622 -0.84 -8.05 30.70
C LYS A 622 -1.69 -8.28 31.93
N ASN A 623 -1.39 -9.34 32.71
CA ASN A 623 -2.10 -9.62 33.97
C ASN A 623 -2.12 -8.35 34.81
N ASP A 624 -3.31 -8.00 35.31
CA ASP A 624 -3.54 -6.93 36.29
C ASP A 624 -2.73 -7.15 37.54
#